data_d8ddd3ef60db54701f0c97736c40ad9a
#
_entry.id   d8ddd3ef60db54701f0c97736c40ad9a
#
_cell.length_a   1.000
_cell.length_b   1.000
_cell.length_c   1.000
_cell.angle_alpha   90.00
_cell.angle_beta   90.00
_cell.angle_gamma   90.00
#
_symmetry.space_group_name_H-M   'P 1'
#
loop_
_entity.id
_entity.type
_entity.pdbx_description
1 polymer ?
#
loop_
_entity_poly.entity_id
_entity_poly.type
_entity_poly.pdbx_seq_one_letter_code
_entity_poly.pdbx_strand_id
1 'polypeptide(L)'
;YASNDPEIFIIIAHLLTKGIDKDKINRNVNNTWSENRLRFFSYILTEKLKFYEDSRASIFTITRDEMKRFHYIRGDAEGLVNEPLKVKGMRLSISLREDTEKDVIRISVRSVDDFPANALAAEFFNGCGHFNAAGGELPFPLDEAIKTAERAIAAYADKL
;
A
#
# COMPACT_ATOMS: atom_id res chain seq x y z
N TYR A 1 -4.42 17.37 5.53
CA TYR A 1 -3.22 17.69 4.76
C TYR A 1 -2.00 17.15 5.50
N ALA A 2 -1.19 16.35 4.81
CA ALA A 2 0.03 15.75 5.37
C ALA A 2 1.26 16.65 5.14
N SER A 3 1.13 17.95 5.38
CA SER A 3 2.24 18.90 5.24
C SER A 3 2.37 19.76 6.48
N ASN A 4 3.61 19.94 6.93
CA ASN A 4 3.98 20.87 7.99
C ASN A 4 4.41 22.25 7.43
N ASP A 5 4.32 22.44 6.11
CA ASP A 5 4.66 23.70 5.48
C ASP A 5 3.52 24.71 5.64
N PRO A 6 3.72 25.81 6.38
CA PRO A 6 2.69 26.80 6.61
C PRO A 6 2.25 27.52 5.33
N GLU A 7 3.08 27.57 4.29
CA GLU A 7 2.76 28.23 3.01
C GLU A 7 1.56 27.55 2.34
N ILE A 8 1.41 26.22 2.47
CA ILE A 8 0.25 25.49 1.94
C ILE A 8 -1.06 26.00 2.53
N PHE A 9 -1.09 26.30 3.83
CA PHE A 9 -2.29 26.81 4.48
C PHE A 9 -2.62 28.25 4.05
N ILE A 10 -1.59 29.08 3.80
CA ILE A 10 -1.75 30.43 3.25
C ILE A 10 -2.35 30.35 1.84
N ILE A 11 -1.83 29.47 0.98
CA ILE A 11 -2.35 29.23 -0.37
C ILE A 11 -3.82 28.79 -0.32
N ILE A 12 -4.15 27.84 0.55
CA ILE A 12 -5.53 27.36 0.72
C ILE A 12 -6.45 28.51 1.16
N ALA A 13 -6.04 29.29 2.16
CA ALA A 13 -6.81 30.45 2.62
C ALA A 13 -7.04 31.45 1.48
N HIS A 14 -6.01 31.75 0.70
CA HIS A 14 -6.15 32.63 -0.46
C HIS A 14 -7.13 32.06 -1.50
N LEU A 15 -7.04 30.77 -1.82
CA LEU A 15 -7.96 30.14 -2.77
C LEU A 15 -9.41 30.18 -2.27
N LEU A 16 -9.65 30.01 -0.98
CA LEU A 16 -10.99 30.13 -0.39
C LEU A 16 -11.54 31.55 -0.55
N THR A 17 -10.72 32.61 -0.42
CA THR A 17 -11.16 33.99 -0.69
C THR A 17 -11.51 34.23 -2.16
N LYS A 18 -11.04 33.38 -3.09
CA LYS A 18 -11.43 33.39 -4.50
C LYS A 18 -12.71 32.63 -4.80
N GLY A 19 -13.34 32.06 -3.79
CA GLY A 19 -14.64 31.39 -3.91
C GLY A 19 -14.57 29.92 -4.37
N ILE A 20 -13.41 29.25 -4.21
CA ILE A 20 -13.36 27.83 -4.49
C ILE A 20 -14.26 27.05 -3.51
N ASP A 21 -14.98 26.06 -4.03
CA ASP A 21 -15.72 25.10 -3.22
C ASP A 21 -14.78 23.92 -2.82
N LYS A 22 -14.08 24.09 -1.68
CA LYS A 22 -13.16 23.08 -1.16
C LYS A 22 -13.85 21.74 -0.93
N ASP A 23 -15.10 21.72 -0.47
CA ASP A 23 -15.81 20.50 -0.14
C ASP A 23 -16.22 19.74 -1.42
N LYS A 24 -16.60 20.47 -2.46
CA LYS A 24 -16.85 19.89 -3.80
C LYS A 24 -15.57 19.29 -4.39
N ILE A 25 -14.45 20.01 -4.30
CA ILE A 25 -13.14 19.50 -4.74
C ILE A 25 -12.78 18.23 -3.98
N ASN A 26 -12.89 18.26 -2.65
CA ASN A 26 -12.58 17.10 -1.82
C ASN A 26 -13.45 15.88 -2.17
N ARG A 27 -14.75 16.07 -2.35
CA ARG A 27 -15.66 15.00 -2.79
C ARG A 27 -15.28 14.44 -4.16
N ASN A 28 -14.99 15.31 -5.12
CA ASN A 28 -14.66 14.88 -6.48
C ASN A 28 -13.31 14.14 -6.58
N VAL A 29 -12.40 14.39 -5.65
CA VAL A 29 -11.09 13.73 -5.61
C VAL A 29 -11.14 12.44 -4.77
N ASN A 30 -11.79 12.47 -3.61
CA ASN A 30 -11.67 11.39 -2.63
C ASN A 30 -12.88 10.43 -2.61
N ASN A 31 -14.07 10.89 -3.04
CA ASN A 31 -15.29 10.06 -3.01
C ASN A 31 -15.63 9.54 -4.41
N THR A 32 -14.65 8.92 -5.07
CA THR A 32 -14.77 8.42 -6.45
C THR A 32 -14.77 6.89 -6.54
N TRP A 33 -14.82 6.20 -5.40
CA TRP A 33 -14.75 4.75 -5.38
C TRP A 33 -16.01 4.12 -5.97
N SER A 34 -15.81 3.08 -6.78
CA SER A 34 -16.87 2.19 -7.18
C SER A 34 -17.28 1.27 -6.02
N GLU A 35 -18.50 0.72 -6.06
CA GLU A 35 -18.91 -0.32 -5.11
C GLU A 35 -17.96 -1.53 -5.14
N ASN A 36 -17.52 -1.94 -6.34
CA ASN A 36 -16.58 -3.04 -6.51
C ASN A 36 -15.25 -2.77 -5.80
N ARG A 37 -14.69 -1.55 -5.93
CA ARG A 37 -13.49 -1.15 -5.22
C ARG A 37 -13.67 -1.22 -3.71
N LEU A 38 -14.79 -0.70 -3.19
CA LEU A 38 -15.06 -0.74 -1.76
C LEU A 38 -15.17 -2.17 -1.24
N ARG A 39 -15.89 -3.05 -1.95
CA ARG A 39 -16.01 -4.47 -1.60
C ARG A 39 -14.67 -5.20 -1.68
N PHE A 40 -13.89 -4.94 -2.72
CA PHE A 40 -12.55 -5.48 -2.89
C PHE A 40 -11.61 -5.11 -1.73
N PHE A 41 -11.55 -3.82 -1.37
CA PHE A 41 -10.78 -3.33 -0.24
C PHE A 41 -11.16 -4.02 1.07
N SER A 42 -12.46 -4.08 1.35
CA SER A 42 -13.00 -4.71 2.56
C SER A 42 -12.63 -6.18 2.62
N TYR A 43 -12.78 -6.91 1.50
CA TYR A 43 -12.41 -8.32 1.41
C TYR A 43 -10.91 -8.55 1.68
N ILE A 44 -10.03 -7.79 1.03
CA ILE A 44 -8.59 -7.95 1.24
C ILE A 44 -8.20 -7.67 2.69
N LEU A 45 -8.72 -6.60 3.28
CA LEU A 45 -8.40 -6.24 4.66
C LEU A 45 -8.96 -7.24 5.70
N THR A 46 -10.08 -7.89 5.40
CA THR A 46 -10.72 -8.84 6.33
C THR A 46 -10.19 -10.26 6.14
N GLU A 47 -10.04 -10.71 4.90
CA GLU A 47 -9.79 -12.13 4.60
C GLU A 47 -8.34 -12.43 4.23
N LYS A 48 -7.58 -11.45 3.75
CA LYS A 48 -6.25 -11.68 3.17
C LYS A 48 -5.12 -11.04 3.97
N LEU A 49 -5.43 -10.09 4.82
CA LEU A 49 -4.44 -9.39 5.63
C LEU A 49 -3.99 -10.26 6.79
N LYS A 50 -2.68 -10.50 6.89
CA LYS A 50 -2.02 -11.20 7.97
C LYS A 50 -1.10 -10.24 8.72
N PHE A 51 -1.26 -10.17 10.03
CA PHE A 51 -0.36 -9.42 10.90
C PHE A 51 0.73 -10.33 11.49
N TYR A 52 1.92 -9.81 11.59
CA TYR A 52 3.08 -10.35 12.26
C TYR A 52 3.40 -9.41 13.44
N GLU A 53 2.64 -9.56 14.52
CA GLU A 53 2.64 -8.60 15.64
C GLU A 53 4.02 -8.44 16.27
N ASP A 54 4.73 -9.55 16.52
CA ASP A 54 6.08 -9.54 17.08
C ASP A 54 7.08 -8.79 16.19
N SER A 55 6.83 -8.75 14.88
CA SER A 55 7.65 -8.05 13.89
C SER A 55 7.03 -6.74 13.42
N ARG A 56 5.94 -6.27 14.03
CA ARG A 56 5.27 -5.00 13.69
C ARG A 56 5.05 -4.81 12.18
N ALA A 57 4.77 -5.92 11.49
CA ALA A 57 4.67 -6.00 10.04
C ALA A 57 3.36 -6.66 9.61
N SER A 58 2.96 -6.42 8.38
CA SER A 58 1.80 -7.06 7.76
C SER A 58 2.06 -7.47 6.32
N ILE A 59 1.43 -8.55 5.90
CA ILE A 59 1.40 -9.03 4.51
C ILE A 59 -0.05 -9.25 4.11
N PHE A 60 -0.38 -8.89 2.88
CA PHE A 60 -1.60 -9.36 2.21
C PHE A 60 -1.34 -9.71 0.75
N THR A 61 -2.19 -10.56 0.22
CA THR A 61 -2.07 -11.07 -1.15
C THR A 61 -3.29 -10.71 -1.97
N ILE A 62 -3.10 -10.56 -3.27
CA ILE A 62 -4.15 -10.33 -4.26
C ILE A 62 -3.89 -11.27 -5.45
N THR A 63 -4.81 -12.19 -5.70
CA THR A 63 -4.76 -13.12 -6.84
C THR A 63 -5.53 -12.60 -8.04
N ARG A 64 -5.24 -13.17 -9.23
CA ARG A 64 -6.00 -12.90 -10.45
C ARG A 64 -7.48 -13.27 -10.31
N ASP A 65 -7.79 -14.36 -9.61
CA ASP A 65 -9.16 -14.80 -9.39
C ASP A 65 -9.93 -13.83 -8.50
N GLU A 66 -9.29 -13.30 -7.46
CA GLU A 66 -9.88 -12.27 -6.62
C GLU A 66 -10.12 -10.98 -7.41
N MET A 67 -9.15 -10.55 -8.21
CA MET A 67 -9.33 -9.40 -9.10
C MET A 67 -10.49 -9.58 -10.06
N LYS A 68 -10.62 -10.76 -10.67
CA LYS A 68 -11.76 -11.11 -11.55
C LYS A 68 -13.08 -11.13 -10.80
N ARG A 69 -13.11 -11.74 -9.62
CA ARG A 69 -14.32 -11.83 -8.76
C ARG A 69 -14.89 -10.46 -8.42
N PHE A 70 -14.04 -9.47 -8.16
CA PHE A 70 -14.44 -8.12 -7.77
C PHE A 70 -14.48 -7.13 -8.93
N HIS A 71 -14.38 -7.59 -10.18
CA HIS A 71 -14.32 -6.74 -11.36
C HIS A 71 -13.29 -5.62 -11.23
N TYR A 72 -12.10 -5.99 -10.71
CA TYR A 72 -10.98 -5.08 -10.47
C TYR A 72 -10.60 -4.32 -11.73
N ILE A 73 -10.45 -3.02 -11.61
CA ILE A 73 -9.85 -2.17 -12.63
C ILE A 73 -8.53 -1.57 -12.12
N ARG A 74 -7.66 -1.20 -13.05
CA ARG A 74 -6.36 -0.61 -12.70
C ARG A 74 -6.57 0.62 -11.81
N GLY A 75 -5.91 0.62 -10.64
CA GLY A 75 -6.04 1.67 -9.63
C GLY A 75 -6.88 1.27 -8.41
N ASP A 76 -7.71 0.23 -8.50
CA ASP A 76 -8.55 -0.18 -7.37
C ASP A 76 -7.77 -0.61 -6.12
N ALA A 77 -6.55 -1.10 -6.27
CA ALA A 77 -5.69 -1.44 -5.13
C ALA A 77 -4.84 -0.25 -4.62
N GLU A 78 -4.98 0.94 -5.23
CA GLU A 78 -4.21 2.11 -4.82
C GLU A 78 -4.57 2.53 -3.39
N GLY A 79 -3.54 2.72 -2.58
CA GLY A 79 -3.70 3.07 -1.16
C GLY A 79 -3.86 1.88 -0.21
N LEU A 80 -4.27 0.69 -0.71
CA LEU A 80 -4.54 -0.48 0.13
C LEU A 80 -3.34 -0.87 1.00
N VAL A 81 -2.13 -0.82 0.44
CA VAL A 81 -0.89 -1.15 1.17
C VAL A 81 -0.59 -0.20 2.35
N ASN A 82 -1.21 0.98 2.40
CA ASN A 82 -1.04 1.91 3.52
C ASN A 82 -2.01 1.63 4.68
N GLU A 83 -3.10 0.91 4.44
CA GLU A 83 -4.15 0.71 5.45
C GLU A 83 -3.64 0.00 6.72
N PRO A 84 -2.83 -1.07 6.62
CA PRO A 84 -2.31 -1.74 7.80
C PRO A 84 -1.44 -0.85 8.68
N LEU A 85 -0.78 0.17 8.11
CA LEU A 85 0.06 1.11 8.86
C LEU A 85 -0.74 2.07 9.77
N LYS A 86 -2.07 2.11 9.64
CA LYS A 86 -2.95 2.84 10.55
C LYS A 86 -3.18 2.09 11.88
N VAL A 87 -2.83 0.81 11.92
CA VAL A 87 -2.90 0.02 13.16
C VAL A 87 -1.75 0.42 14.06
N LYS A 88 -2.09 0.73 15.32
CA LYS A 88 -1.10 1.21 16.29
C LYS A 88 0.07 0.22 16.42
N GLY A 89 1.28 0.71 16.22
CA GLY A 89 2.49 -0.07 16.35
C GLY A 89 2.98 -0.74 15.07
N MET A 90 2.17 -0.81 14.00
CA MET A 90 2.64 -1.34 12.72
C MET A 90 3.63 -0.41 12.05
N ARG A 91 4.73 -0.97 11.54
CA ARG A 91 5.83 -0.23 10.91
C ARG A 91 6.04 -0.59 9.45
N LEU A 92 5.63 -1.80 9.04
CA LEU A 92 5.86 -2.33 7.70
C LEU A 92 4.58 -2.95 7.13
N SER A 93 4.27 -2.65 5.89
CA SER A 93 3.19 -3.31 5.14
C SER A 93 3.71 -3.73 3.77
N ILE A 94 3.48 -5.00 3.41
CA ILE A 94 3.87 -5.60 2.14
C ILE A 94 2.62 -6.13 1.44
N SER A 95 2.41 -5.74 0.20
CA SER A 95 1.40 -6.34 -0.65
C SER A 95 2.04 -7.17 -1.76
N LEU A 96 1.49 -8.36 -2.00
CA LEU A 96 1.90 -9.27 -3.06
C LEU A 96 0.72 -9.46 -4.00
N ARG A 97 0.83 -9.00 -5.23
CA ARG A 97 -0.24 -9.06 -6.21
C ARG A 97 0.20 -9.77 -7.48
N GLU A 98 -0.56 -10.76 -7.90
CA GLU A 98 -0.39 -11.36 -9.21
C GLU A 98 -0.57 -10.29 -10.31
N ASP A 99 0.34 -10.24 -11.26
CA ASP A 99 0.19 -9.35 -12.41
C ASP A 99 -0.87 -9.92 -13.37
N THR A 100 -1.66 -9.05 -14.01
CA THR A 100 -2.76 -9.48 -14.89
C THR A 100 -2.30 -9.90 -16.28
N GLU A 101 -1.08 -9.53 -16.68
CA GLU A 101 -0.58 -9.74 -18.04
C GLU A 101 0.69 -10.62 -18.07
N LYS A 102 1.45 -10.62 -16.98
CA LYS A 102 2.74 -11.33 -16.89
C LYS A 102 2.72 -12.33 -15.73
N ASP A 103 3.53 -13.37 -15.83
CA ASP A 103 3.71 -14.33 -14.73
C ASP A 103 4.75 -13.83 -13.71
N VAL A 104 4.41 -12.69 -13.10
CA VAL A 104 5.18 -12.07 -12.02
C VAL A 104 4.25 -11.64 -10.88
N ILE A 105 4.82 -11.57 -9.69
CA ILE A 105 4.17 -11.04 -8.49
C ILE A 105 4.67 -9.60 -8.32
N ARG A 106 3.76 -8.64 -8.38
CA ARG A 106 4.02 -7.23 -8.06
C ARG A 106 4.08 -7.04 -6.57
N ILE A 107 5.17 -6.47 -6.10
CA ILE A 107 5.37 -6.17 -4.69
C ILE A 107 5.24 -4.67 -4.47
N SER A 108 4.48 -4.30 -3.44
CA SER A 108 4.51 -2.93 -2.92
C SER A 108 4.87 -2.98 -1.45
N VAL A 109 5.80 -2.13 -1.05
CA VAL A 109 6.28 -2.01 0.32
C VAL A 109 6.02 -0.60 0.81
N ARG A 110 5.44 -0.49 1.99
CA ARG A 110 5.28 0.79 2.70
C ARG A 110 5.75 0.65 4.13
N SER A 111 6.35 1.69 4.63
CA SER A 111 6.79 1.75 6.01
C SER A 111 6.52 3.13 6.62
N VAL A 112 6.71 3.23 7.92
CA VAL A 112 6.67 4.49 8.65
C VAL A 112 7.99 4.71 9.39
N ASP A 113 8.18 5.94 9.85
CA ASP A 113 9.34 6.37 10.61
C ASP A 113 10.67 6.09 9.88
N ASP A 114 11.62 5.48 10.55
CA ASP A 114 12.98 5.21 10.10
C ASP A 114 13.19 3.82 9.47
N PHE A 115 12.11 3.08 9.15
CA PHE A 115 12.25 1.78 8.50
C PHE A 115 12.51 1.92 6.98
N PRO A 116 13.64 1.38 6.47
CA PRO A 116 14.06 1.57 5.08
C PRO A 116 13.37 0.61 4.11
N ALA A 117 12.14 0.89 3.70
CA ALA A 117 11.39 0.05 2.74
C ALA A 117 12.13 -0.14 1.40
N ASN A 118 12.88 0.87 0.95
CA ASN A 118 13.65 0.80 -0.28
C ASN A 118 14.81 -0.20 -0.19
N ALA A 119 15.51 -0.27 0.94
CA ALA A 119 16.59 -1.22 1.14
C ALA A 119 16.06 -2.66 1.17
N LEU A 120 14.97 -2.90 1.91
CA LEU A 120 14.29 -4.20 1.93
C LEU A 120 13.82 -4.62 0.53
N ALA A 121 13.23 -3.70 -0.24
CA ALA A 121 12.76 -4.00 -1.59
C ALA A 121 13.92 -4.31 -2.56
N ALA A 122 15.03 -3.61 -2.45
CA ALA A 122 16.23 -3.86 -3.26
C ALA A 122 16.84 -5.23 -2.96
N GLU A 123 16.91 -5.61 -1.69
CA GLU A 123 17.54 -6.86 -1.26
C GLU A 123 16.67 -8.10 -1.57
N PHE A 124 15.35 -8.04 -1.35
CA PHE A 124 14.48 -9.21 -1.41
C PHE A 124 13.54 -9.27 -2.62
N PHE A 125 13.26 -8.15 -3.27
CA PHE A 125 12.17 -8.07 -4.26
C PHE A 125 12.60 -7.55 -5.64
N ASN A 126 13.91 -7.54 -5.93
CA ASN A 126 14.45 -6.97 -7.18
C ASN A 126 13.90 -5.56 -7.44
N GLY A 127 13.78 -4.78 -6.37
CA GLY A 127 12.99 -3.57 -6.37
C GLY A 127 13.78 -2.29 -6.13
N CYS A 128 13.06 -1.19 -6.17
CA CYS A 128 13.59 0.13 -5.85
C CYS A 128 12.47 1.04 -5.32
N GLY A 129 12.83 2.25 -4.90
CA GLY A 129 11.86 3.24 -4.45
C GLY A 129 12.44 4.25 -3.48
N HIS A 130 11.53 4.96 -2.83
CA HIS A 130 11.83 5.91 -1.77
C HIS A 130 11.95 5.20 -0.41
N PHE A 131 12.49 5.89 0.56
CA PHE A 131 12.78 5.35 1.90
C PHE A 131 11.59 4.61 2.51
N ASN A 132 10.39 5.20 2.51
CA ASN A 132 9.17 4.61 3.06
C ASN A 132 8.18 4.05 2.02
N ALA A 133 8.52 4.09 0.73
CA ALA A 133 7.62 3.69 -0.35
C ALA A 133 8.41 3.06 -1.50
N ALA A 134 8.44 1.76 -1.55
CA ALA A 134 9.18 0.99 -2.55
C ALA A 134 8.29 -0.09 -3.19
N GLY A 135 8.79 -0.70 -4.24
CA GLY A 135 8.15 -1.80 -4.92
C GLY A 135 9.15 -2.67 -5.65
N GLY A 136 8.71 -3.83 -6.11
CA GLY A 136 9.53 -4.78 -6.82
C GLY A 136 8.72 -5.83 -7.52
N GLU A 137 9.40 -6.84 -8.04
CA GLU A 137 8.79 -7.98 -8.73
C GLU A 137 9.48 -9.28 -8.32
N LEU A 138 8.68 -10.31 -8.14
CA LEU A 138 9.16 -11.68 -7.96
C LEU A 138 8.55 -12.60 -9.01
N PRO A 139 9.22 -13.72 -9.36
CA PRO A 139 8.62 -14.73 -10.23
C PRO A 139 7.47 -15.46 -9.54
N PHE A 140 6.58 -16.07 -10.33
CA PHE A 140 5.62 -17.04 -9.82
C PHE A 140 6.33 -18.29 -9.24
N PRO A 141 5.67 -19.03 -8.33
CA PRO A 141 4.31 -18.84 -7.84
C PRO A 141 4.20 -17.88 -6.65
N LEU A 142 2.97 -17.45 -6.34
CA LEU A 142 2.66 -16.54 -5.23
C LEU A 142 3.16 -17.07 -3.87
N ASP A 143 3.07 -18.38 -3.62
CA ASP A 143 3.51 -18.99 -2.36
C ASP A 143 5.00 -18.80 -2.10
N GLU A 144 5.84 -18.83 -3.12
CA GLU A 144 7.28 -18.57 -2.99
C GLU A 144 7.55 -17.07 -2.73
N ALA A 145 6.74 -16.21 -3.33
CA ALA A 145 6.81 -14.77 -3.04
C ALA A 145 6.41 -14.46 -1.58
N ILE A 146 5.40 -15.14 -1.03
CA ILE A 146 5.01 -15.03 0.38
C ILE A 146 6.16 -15.45 1.29
N LYS A 147 6.78 -16.60 1.05
CA LYS A 147 7.95 -17.07 1.83
C LYS A 147 9.11 -16.07 1.76
N THR A 148 9.31 -15.46 0.60
CA THR A 148 10.34 -14.42 0.43
C THR A 148 10.01 -13.18 1.25
N ALA A 149 8.75 -12.74 1.28
CA ALA A 149 8.32 -11.62 2.11
C ALA A 149 8.43 -11.93 3.62
N GLU A 150 8.12 -13.15 4.04
CA GLU A 150 8.29 -13.58 5.43
C GLU A 150 9.78 -13.62 5.82
N ARG A 151 10.67 -14.08 4.94
CA ARG A 151 12.13 -14.01 5.15
C ARG A 151 12.63 -12.57 5.23
N ALA A 152 12.09 -11.67 4.40
CA ALA A 152 12.45 -10.26 4.43
C ALA A 152 12.07 -9.61 5.78
N ILE A 153 10.86 -9.90 6.31
CA ILE A 153 10.44 -9.44 7.64
C ILE A 153 11.39 -9.97 8.72
N ALA A 154 11.71 -11.27 8.69
CA ALA A 154 12.61 -11.87 9.67
C ALA A 154 14.04 -11.28 9.62
N ALA A 155 14.56 -11.03 8.43
CA ALA A 155 15.89 -10.44 8.24
C ALA A 155 16.00 -8.98 8.73
N TYR A 156 14.88 -8.27 8.80
CA TYR A 156 14.79 -6.87 9.24
C TYR A 156 14.12 -6.71 10.61
N ALA A 157 13.93 -7.80 11.34
CA ALA A 157 13.23 -7.79 12.65
C ALA A 157 13.85 -6.80 13.65
N ASP A 158 15.18 -6.66 13.66
CA ASP A 158 15.89 -5.72 14.55
C ASP A 158 15.62 -4.24 14.23
N LYS A 159 15.05 -3.94 13.05
CA LYS A 159 14.70 -2.58 12.61
C LYS A 159 13.19 -2.30 12.74
N LEU A 160 12.40 -3.32 13.01
CA LEU A 160 10.95 -3.25 13.21
C LEU A 160 10.60 -3.14 14.70
#